data_22394dd9748c5bd9c8377c028846d59f
#
_entry.id   22394dd9748c5bd9c8377c028846d59f
#
_cell.length_a   1.000
_cell.length_b   1.000
_cell.length_c   1.000
_cell.angle_alpha   90.00
_cell.angle_beta   90.00
_cell.angle_gamma   90.00
#
_symmetry.space_group_name_H-M   'P 1'
#
loop_
_entity.id
_entity.type
_entity.pdbx_description
1 polymer ?
#
loop_
_entity_poly.entity_id
_entity_poly.type
_entity_poly.pdbx_seq_one_letter_code
_entity_poly.pdbx_strand_id
1 'polypeptide(L)'
;MPKTDLVMATFYPFTGGWMSRKGTWVGLALGLGLLALLPGCASRPAAAGETTTTVASVIQNTGSDTLVNLALAWAERYMPAHPGVRISVTGGGSGTGIAALINGTTDIANASRAMKQEEFDAARKNGITPIEFAVARDAIAVVVNPSNPVNGLTLAQISDIYQGKITNWRQVGGEDRPIVLLSRESNSGTYVYFLENVLRLGQKSDLLFSPDTLLMPSSEGISAEVRQNPNALGYDGLGYVTSDQKVIAVAQDPDGPYVKPSVATVNDGSYPVSRPLFMITAGQPTGQVKDYLDWILRDGQALVVELGFVPLR
;
A
#
# COMPACT_ATOMS: atom_id res chain seq x y z
N MET A 1 43.33 -34.28 -12.74
CA MET A 1 42.43 -35.18 -13.47
C MET A 1 41.76 -36.10 -12.46
N PRO A 2 40.46 -35.99 -12.25
CA PRO A 2 39.45 -36.76 -12.98
C PRO A 2 38.21 -35.92 -13.29
N LYS A 3 37.73 -36.14 -14.46
CA LYS A 3 36.44 -36.46 -15.07
C LYS A 3 35.19 -35.69 -14.60
N THR A 4 34.77 -34.81 -15.49
CA THR A 4 33.46 -34.20 -15.70
C THR A 4 32.42 -35.27 -16.05
N ASP A 5 31.30 -35.32 -15.31
CA ASP A 5 30.07 -35.99 -15.75
C ASP A 5 29.01 -34.92 -16.06
N LEU A 6 28.68 -34.86 -17.34
CA LEU A 6 27.69 -34.00 -17.97
C LEU A 6 26.32 -34.69 -17.86
N VAL A 7 25.39 -34.14 -17.07
CA VAL A 7 24.00 -34.62 -17.04
C VAL A 7 23.20 -33.85 -18.10
N MET A 8 22.81 -34.56 -19.14
CA MET A 8 21.88 -34.08 -20.18
C MET A 8 20.46 -34.01 -19.63
N ALA A 9 19.86 -32.83 -19.69
CA ALA A 9 18.43 -32.62 -19.45
C ALA A 9 17.68 -32.92 -20.77
N THR A 10 16.80 -33.90 -20.71
CA THR A 10 15.94 -34.34 -21.82
C THR A 10 14.74 -33.40 -21.95
N PHE A 11 14.63 -32.69 -23.05
CA PHE A 11 13.43 -31.95 -23.44
C PHE A 11 12.36 -32.88 -24.03
N TYR A 12 11.15 -32.86 -23.47
CA TYR A 12 9.94 -33.40 -24.07
C TYR A 12 9.17 -32.33 -24.83
N PRO A 13 8.82 -32.52 -26.12
CA PRO A 13 7.93 -31.60 -26.79
C PRO A 13 6.47 -31.99 -26.56
N PHE A 14 5.68 -31.02 -26.11
CA PHE A 14 4.24 -31.14 -25.96
C PHE A 14 3.55 -30.80 -27.29
N THR A 15 3.03 -31.84 -27.98
CA THR A 15 2.21 -31.69 -29.19
C THR A 15 0.73 -31.72 -28.78
N GLY A 16 0.07 -30.57 -28.76
CA GLY A 16 -1.37 -30.43 -28.57
C GLY A 16 -2.08 -30.26 -29.91
N GLY A 17 -2.81 -31.29 -30.35
CA GLY A 17 -3.59 -31.28 -31.56
C GLY A 17 -4.85 -30.43 -31.48
N TRP A 18 -5.06 -29.58 -32.46
CA TRP A 18 -6.29 -28.83 -32.70
C TRP A 18 -7.29 -29.72 -33.48
N MET A 19 -8.42 -30.03 -32.83
CA MET A 19 -9.58 -30.64 -33.51
C MET A 19 -10.53 -29.55 -34.03
N SER A 20 -10.49 -29.37 -35.36
CA SER A 20 -11.48 -28.61 -36.12
C SER A 20 -12.78 -29.44 -36.24
N ARG A 21 -13.90 -28.94 -35.74
CA ARG A 21 -15.24 -29.46 -36.05
C ARG A 21 -15.95 -28.54 -37.04
N LYS A 22 -15.98 -28.97 -38.29
CA LYS A 22 -16.86 -28.45 -39.34
C LYS A 22 -18.27 -29.01 -39.08
N GLY A 23 -19.24 -28.17 -38.80
CA GLY A 23 -20.68 -28.51 -38.76
C GLY A 23 -21.38 -27.92 -39.96
N THR A 24 -21.96 -28.81 -40.76
CA THR A 24 -22.70 -28.66 -42.00
C THR A 24 -24.00 -27.89 -41.81
N TRP A 25 -24.25 -26.98 -42.76
CA TRP A 25 -25.54 -26.34 -43.00
C TRP A 25 -26.45 -27.26 -43.84
N VAL A 26 -27.69 -27.48 -43.42
CA VAL A 26 -28.76 -28.01 -44.26
C VAL A 26 -29.93 -27.01 -44.18
N GLY A 27 -30.33 -26.56 -45.36
CA GLY A 27 -31.40 -25.60 -45.56
C GLY A 27 -32.76 -26.29 -45.83
N LEU A 28 -33.74 -25.46 -46.23
CA LEU A 28 -35.11 -25.73 -46.73
C LEU A 28 -36.19 -25.56 -45.66
N ALA A 29 -37.35 -24.91 -45.85
CA ALA A 29 -38.10 -24.49 -47.04
C ALA A 29 -39.19 -23.51 -46.67
N LEU A 30 -39.66 -22.82 -47.69
CA LEU A 30 -40.83 -21.98 -47.81
C LEU A 30 -42.12 -22.44 -47.10
N GLY A 31 -42.85 -21.46 -46.52
CA GLY A 31 -44.28 -21.57 -46.16
C GLY A 31 -44.96 -20.22 -46.27
N LEU A 32 -45.62 -19.96 -47.42
CA LEU A 32 -46.59 -18.86 -47.60
C LEU A 32 -47.87 -19.15 -46.80
N GLY A 33 -48.39 -18.15 -46.11
CA GLY A 33 -49.70 -18.29 -45.39
C GLY A 33 -50.28 -16.97 -44.92
N LEU A 34 -51.12 -16.37 -45.73
CA LEU A 34 -52.36 -15.63 -45.48
C LEU A 34 -52.38 -14.42 -44.54
N LEU A 35 -52.63 -13.24 -45.12
CA LEU A 35 -53.16 -12.02 -44.49
C LEU A 35 -54.43 -12.27 -43.69
N ALA A 36 -54.47 -11.79 -42.45
CA ALA A 36 -55.73 -11.44 -41.75
C ALA A 36 -55.58 -10.03 -41.16
N LEU A 37 -56.28 -9.10 -41.77
CA LEU A 37 -56.43 -7.70 -41.29
C LEU A 37 -57.41 -7.71 -40.09
N LEU A 38 -56.94 -7.39 -38.88
CA LEU A 38 -57.77 -6.95 -37.77
C LEU A 38 -57.37 -5.54 -37.32
N PRO A 39 -58.31 -4.59 -37.17
CA PRO A 39 -58.02 -3.28 -36.63
C PRO A 39 -57.83 -3.40 -35.09
N GLY A 40 -56.62 -3.45 -34.62
CA GLY A 40 -56.29 -3.42 -33.19
C GLY A 40 -56.10 -2.00 -32.69
N CYS A 41 -56.80 -1.66 -31.63
CA CYS A 41 -56.72 -0.42 -30.87
C CYS A 41 -55.26 0.02 -30.61
N ALA A 42 -54.95 1.25 -31.00
CA ALA A 42 -53.69 1.89 -30.64
C ALA A 42 -53.60 2.13 -29.14
N SER A 43 -52.99 1.20 -28.42
CA SER A 43 -52.49 1.45 -27.08
C SER A 43 -51.22 2.32 -27.20
N ARG A 44 -51.34 3.57 -26.78
CA ARG A 44 -50.27 4.53 -26.67
C ARG A 44 -49.20 3.89 -25.76
N PRO A 45 -47.94 3.71 -26.21
CA PRO A 45 -46.92 3.26 -25.28
C PRO A 45 -46.72 4.36 -24.24
N ALA A 46 -46.94 4.02 -22.98
CA ALA A 46 -46.50 4.83 -21.86
C ALA A 46 -44.99 5.09 -22.07
N ALA A 47 -44.63 6.37 -22.05
CA ALA A 47 -43.24 6.77 -22.09
C ALA A 47 -42.50 6.00 -20.96
N ALA A 48 -41.74 4.98 -21.35
CA ALA A 48 -40.76 4.41 -20.46
C ALA A 48 -39.81 5.54 -20.09
N GLY A 49 -39.91 6.02 -18.85
CA GLY A 49 -38.95 6.96 -18.33
C GLY A 49 -37.57 6.37 -18.56
N GLU A 50 -36.76 6.99 -19.37
CA GLU A 50 -35.35 6.70 -19.48
C GLU A 50 -34.77 6.83 -18.07
N THR A 51 -34.61 5.73 -17.39
CA THR A 51 -33.72 5.66 -16.22
C THR A 51 -32.32 5.89 -16.79
N THR A 52 -31.91 7.13 -16.83
CA THR A 52 -30.52 7.50 -17.07
C THR A 52 -29.74 6.82 -15.96
N THR A 53 -29.19 5.66 -16.25
CA THR A 53 -28.21 5.01 -15.39
C THR A 53 -26.99 5.93 -15.44
N THR A 54 -26.91 6.85 -14.50
CA THR A 54 -25.69 7.63 -14.26
C THR A 54 -24.59 6.62 -14.01
N VAL A 55 -23.70 6.44 -14.98
CA VAL A 55 -22.49 5.63 -14.80
C VAL A 55 -21.74 6.27 -13.65
N ALA A 56 -21.71 5.59 -12.50
CA ALA A 56 -20.98 6.08 -11.34
C ALA A 56 -19.51 6.24 -11.75
N SER A 57 -18.95 7.42 -11.59
CA SER A 57 -17.52 7.61 -11.82
C SER A 57 -16.77 6.85 -10.72
N VAL A 58 -15.70 6.18 -11.11
CA VAL A 58 -14.85 5.42 -10.19
C VAL A 58 -13.60 6.23 -9.94
N ILE A 59 -13.33 6.58 -8.69
CA ILE A 59 -12.05 7.14 -8.25
C ILE A 59 -11.09 5.98 -8.00
N GLN A 60 -10.02 5.91 -8.78
CA GLN A 60 -8.94 4.94 -8.58
C GLN A 60 -7.95 5.51 -7.56
N ASN A 61 -7.76 4.81 -6.45
CA ASN A 61 -6.86 5.19 -5.37
C ASN A 61 -5.87 4.04 -5.13
N THR A 62 -4.61 4.23 -5.52
CA THR A 62 -3.61 3.16 -5.55
C THR A 62 -2.33 3.58 -4.84
N GLY A 63 -1.64 2.66 -4.15
CA GLY A 63 -0.28 2.92 -3.69
C GLY A 63 0.08 2.34 -2.33
N SER A 64 0.44 3.20 -1.39
CA SER A 64 1.02 2.82 -0.09
C SER A 64 0.17 1.83 0.70
N ASP A 65 0.73 0.67 1.02
CA ASP A 65 0.08 -0.31 1.91
C ASP A 65 -0.13 0.25 3.33
N THR A 66 0.74 1.14 3.80
CA THR A 66 0.53 1.85 5.07
C THR A 66 -0.80 2.59 5.12
N LEU A 67 -1.27 3.12 3.98
CA LEU A 67 -2.52 3.86 3.88
C LEU A 67 -3.74 3.00 3.52
N VAL A 68 -3.57 1.73 3.13
CA VAL A 68 -4.68 0.91 2.61
C VAL A 68 -5.86 0.86 3.57
N ASN A 69 -5.65 0.51 4.83
CA ASN A 69 -6.73 0.38 5.81
C ASN A 69 -7.44 1.72 6.04
N LEU A 70 -6.69 2.81 6.12
CA LEU A 70 -7.24 4.15 6.29
C LEU A 70 -7.99 4.63 5.04
N ALA A 71 -7.44 4.38 3.85
CA ALA A 71 -8.08 4.73 2.57
C ALA A 71 -9.37 3.92 2.33
N LEU A 72 -9.40 2.62 2.71
CA LEU A 72 -10.60 1.80 2.69
C LEU A 72 -11.66 2.35 3.64
N ALA A 73 -11.29 2.67 4.88
CA ALA A 73 -12.22 3.23 5.85
C ALA A 73 -12.81 4.58 5.39
N TRP A 74 -12.00 5.44 4.78
CA TRP A 74 -12.48 6.67 4.16
C TRP A 74 -13.45 6.39 3.02
N ALA A 75 -13.12 5.46 2.11
CA ALA A 75 -13.98 5.10 0.99
C ALA A 75 -15.31 4.51 1.47
N GLU A 76 -15.28 3.60 2.43
CA GLU A 76 -16.46 2.97 3.03
C GLU A 76 -17.37 3.97 3.74
N ARG A 77 -16.80 4.97 4.40
CA ARG A 77 -17.57 6.03 5.07
C ARG A 77 -18.12 7.06 4.09
N TYR A 78 -17.38 7.38 3.03
CA TYR A 78 -17.75 8.42 2.05
C TYR A 78 -18.83 7.97 1.07
N MET A 79 -18.69 6.76 0.49
CA MET A 79 -19.57 6.26 -0.58
C MET A 79 -21.07 6.20 -0.23
N PRO A 80 -21.51 5.80 0.97
CA PRO A 80 -22.93 5.76 1.30
C PRO A 80 -23.60 7.16 1.29
N ALA A 81 -22.84 8.19 1.64
CA ALA A 81 -23.33 9.58 1.62
C ALA A 81 -23.25 10.22 0.21
N HIS A 82 -22.58 9.56 -0.76
CA HIS A 82 -22.33 10.05 -2.11
C HIS A 82 -22.64 8.95 -3.15
N PRO A 83 -23.92 8.61 -3.38
CA PRO A 83 -24.31 7.41 -4.15
C PRO A 83 -23.87 7.43 -5.62
N GLY A 84 -23.46 8.59 -6.16
CA GLY A 84 -22.88 8.73 -7.51
C GLY A 84 -21.39 8.46 -7.61
N VAL A 85 -20.71 8.18 -6.48
CA VAL A 85 -19.26 7.97 -6.40
C VAL A 85 -18.95 6.52 -6.09
N ARG A 86 -17.96 5.97 -6.76
CA ARG A 86 -17.32 4.69 -6.41
C ARG A 86 -15.84 4.95 -6.17
N ILE A 87 -15.26 4.34 -5.15
CA ILE A 87 -13.84 4.48 -4.83
C ILE A 87 -13.25 3.07 -4.77
N SER A 88 -12.24 2.83 -5.60
CA SER A 88 -11.46 1.61 -5.61
C SER A 88 -10.13 1.86 -4.94
N VAL A 89 -9.82 1.10 -3.90
CA VAL A 89 -8.55 1.23 -3.16
C VAL A 89 -7.69 0.02 -3.42
N THR A 90 -6.43 0.24 -3.81
CA THR A 90 -5.46 -0.83 -4.09
C THR A 90 -4.11 -0.48 -3.46
N GLY A 91 -3.51 -1.44 -2.76
CA GLY A 91 -2.14 -1.34 -2.23
C GLY A 91 -1.07 -1.53 -3.31
N GLY A 92 0.11 -1.98 -2.89
CA GLY A 92 1.22 -2.33 -3.78
C GLY A 92 2.42 -1.39 -3.65
N GLY A 93 2.44 -0.52 -2.62
CA GLY A 93 3.55 0.36 -2.29
C GLY A 93 3.46 1.76 -2.92
N SER A 94 4.07 2.74 -2.25
CA SER A 94 4.05 4.15 -2.68
C SER A 94 4.65 4.36 -4.07
N GLY A 95 5.72 3.63 -4.40
CA GLY A 95 6.34 3.72 -5.72
C GLY A 95 5.41 3.25 -6.84
N THR A 96 4.64 2.19 -6.60
CA THR A 96 3.63 1.69 -7.55
C THR A 96 2.52 2.70 -7.77
N GLY A 97 1.99 3.31 -6.70
CA GLY A 97 0.95 4.35 -6.80
C GLY A 97 1.44 5.58 -7.54
N ILE A 98 2.64 6.07 -7.23
CA ILE A 98 3.24 7.23 -7.91
C ILE A 98 3.47 6.92 -9.40
N ALA A 99 3.96 5.72 -9.74
CA ALA A 99 4.12 5.30 -11.13
C ALA A 99 2.77 5.22 -11.86
N ALA A 100 1.73 4.70 -11.20
CA ALA A 100 0.37 4.65 -11.75
C ALA A 100 -0.18 6.06 -12.02
N LEU A 101 0.05 7.02 -11.12
CA LEU A 101 -0.33 8.41 -11.30
C LEU A 101 0.39 9.05 -12.50
N ILE A 102 1.70 8.85 -12.61
CA ILE A 102 2.53 9.36 -13.72
C ILE A 102 2.07 8.78 -15.07
N ASN A 103 1.58 7.55 -15.08
CA ASN A 103 1.07 6.87 -16.26
C ASN A 103 -0.43 7.12 -16.52
N GLY A 104 -1.11 7.90 -15.68
CA GLY A 104 -2.53 8.22 -15.83
C GLY A 104 -3.48 7.05 -15.60
N THR A 105 -3.06 6.03 -14.81
CA THR A 105 -3.86 4.83 -14.51
C THR A 105 -4.50 4.84 -13.12
N THR A 106 -4.26 5.89 -12.34
CA THR A 106 -4.93 6.16 -11.06
C THR A 106 -5.23 7.66 -10.93
N ASP A 107 -6.28 8.00 -10.19
CA ASP A 107 -6.66 9.40 -9.92
C ASP A 107 -5.91 9.94 -8.70
N ILE A 108 -5.69 9.07 -7.71
CA ILE A 108 -5.02 9.40 -6.45
C ILE A 108 -3.93 8.35 -6.20
N ALA A 109 -2.70 8.79 -6.01
CA ALA A 109 -1.62 7.94 -5.51
C ALA A 109 -1.48 8.11 -4.00
N ASN A 110 -1.61 7.00 -3.25
CA ASN A 110 -1.28 6.96 -1.83
C ASN A 110 0.22 6.82 -1.63
N ALA A 111 0.81 7.66 -0.80
CA ALA A 111 2.22 7.59 -0.51
C ALA A 111 2.53 7.80 0.98
N SER A 112 3.45 7.01 1.52
CA SER A 112 3.96 7.11 2.88
C SER A 112 5.38 7.70 2.93
N ARG A 113 5.72 8.45 1.91
CA ARG A 113 6.87 9.33 1.74
C ARG A 113 6.54 10.42 0.73
N ALA A 114 7.29 11.49 0.71
CA ALA A 114 7.22 12.46 -0.38
C ALA A 114 7.68 11.83 -1.72
N MET A 115 7.24 12.42 -2.82
CA MET A 115 7.78 12.07 -4.13
C MET A 115 9.26 12.43 -4.22
N LYS A 116 10.01 11.59 -4.91
CA LYS A 116 11.41 11.84 -5.21
C LYS A 116 11.54 12.82 -6.39
N GLN A 117 12.69 13.49 -6.50
CA GLN A 117 12.93 14.44 -7.59
C GLN A 117 12.80 13.77 -8.97
N GLU A 118 13.32 12.54 -9.12
CA GLU A 118 13.19 11.78 -10.37
C GLU A 118 11.73 11.44 -10.73
N GLU A 119 10.86 11.25 -9.74
CA GLU A 119 9.43 11.01 -9.94
C GLU A 119 8.71 12.29 -10.39
N PHE A 120 9.05 13.44 -9.80
CA PHE A 120 8.57 14.75 -10.28
C PHE A 120 9.04 15.03 -11.71
N ASP A 121 10.29 14.71 -12.05
CA ASP A 121 10.84 14.93 -13.38
C ASP A 121 10.18 14.02 -14.42
N ALA A 122 9.89 12.77 -14.05
CA ALA A 122 9.12 11.83 -14.88
C ALA A 122 7.67 12.31 -15.10
N ALA A 123 7.02 12.81 -14.05
CA ALA A 123 5.67 13.37 -14.15
C ALA A 123 5.62 14.57 -15.11
N ARG A 124 6.57 15.50 -14.99
CA ARG A 124 6.66 16.67 -15.88
C ARG A 124 6.87 16.28 -17.34
N LYS A 125 7.67 15.25 -17.62
CA LYS A 125 7.85 14.73 -19.00
C LYS A 125 6.54 14.21 -19.58
N ASN A 126 5.63 13.72 -18.75
CA ASN A 126 4.29 13.27 -19.13
C ASN A 126 3.23 14.40 -19.09
N GLY A 127 3.66 15.65 -18.91
CA GLY A 127 2.75 16.81 -18.85
C GLY A 127 1.96 16.93 -17.55
N ILE A 128 2.37 16.24 -16.49
CA ILE A 128 1.72 16.21 -15.18
C ILE A 128 2.47 17.11 -14.20
N THR A 129 1.71 17.85 -13.38
CA THR A 129 2.24 18.63 -12.26
C THR A 129 1.66 18.07 -10.95
N PRO A 130 2.28 17.05 -10.34
CA PRO A 130 1.74 16.39 -9.15
C PRO A 130 1.59 17.36 -7.98
N ILE A 131 0.50 17.17 -7.22
CA ILE A 131 0.25 17.89 -5.97
C ILE A 131 0.11 16.89 -4.84
N GLU A 132 0.91 17.08 -3.80
CA GLU A 132 0.93 16.27 -2.60
C GLU A 132 0.03 16.89 -1.52
N PHE A 133 -0.99 16.16 -1.10
CA PHE A 133 -1.85 16.52 0.02
C PHE A 133 -1.44 15.66 1.23
N ALA A 134 -0.90 16.28 2.27
CA ALA A 134 -0.75 15.58 3.53
C ALA A 134 -2.15 15.28 4.09
N VAL A 135 -2.46 14.01 4.33
CA VAL A 135 -3.79 13.56 4.77
C VAL A 135 -3.81 13.01 6.19
N ALA A 136 -2.66 12.59 6.69
CA ALA A 136 -2.43 12.13 8.05
C ALA A 136 -0.93 12.18 8.37
N ARG A 137 -0.57 11.88 9.62
CA ARG A 137 0.81 11.58 10.00
C ARG A 137 0.88 10.17 10.57
N ASP A 138 2.05 9.58 10.52
CA ASP A 138 2.32 8.21 10.96
C ASP A 138 3.59 8.18 11.81
N ALA A 139 3.60 7.30 12.80
CA ALA A 139 4.82 6.89 13.49
C ALA A 139 5.21 5.51 12.96
N ILE A 140 6.46 5.33 12.59
CA ILE A 140 6.97 3.99 12.29
C ILE A 140 7.37 3.34 13.61
N ALA A 141 6.56 2.40 14.05
CA ALA A 141 6.82 1.59 15.24
C ALA A 141 7.84 0.50 14.92
N VAL A 142 8.83 0.35 15.78
CA VAL A 142 9.73 -0.83 15.78
C VAL A 142 9.05 -1.91 16.62
N VAL A 143 8.82 -3.06 16.02
CA VAL A 143 7.99 -4.12 16.60
C VAL A 143 8.74 -5.45 16.71
N VAL A 144 8.49 -6.15 17.80
CA VAL A 144 9.04 -7.47 18.09
C VAL A 144 7.95 -8.39 18.65
N ASN A 145 8.25 -9.68 18.72
CA ASN A 145 7.37 -10.64 19.39
C ASN A 145 7.19 -10.25 20.88
N PRO A 146 6.00 -10.42 21.48
CA PRO A 146 5.75 -10.11 22.89
C PRO A 146 6.70 -10.80 23.88
N SER A 147 7.23 -11.97 23.54
CA SER A 147 8.20 -12.72 24.37
C SER A 147 9.60 -12.10 24.39
N ASN A 148 9.93 -11.16 23.50
CA ASN A 148 11.24 -10.53 23.47
C ASN A 148 11.44 -9.61 24.67
N PRO A 149 12.50 -9.77 25.50
CA PRO A 149 12.71 -8.98 26.71
C PRO A 149 13.18 -7.54 26.44
N VAL A 150 13.69 -7.21 25.26
CA VAL A 150 14.20 -5.88 24.90
C VAL A 150 13.06 -4.87 24.91
N ASN A 151 13.24 -3.72 25.61
CA ASN A 151 12.22 -2.69 25.77
C ASN A 151 12.53 -1.40 25.00
N GLY A 152 13.79 -1.18 24.66
CA GLY A 152 14.24 0.05 24.00
C GLY A 152 15.48 -0.17 23.17
N LEU A 153 15.58 0.56 22.06
CA LEU A 153 16.76 0.61 21.18
C LEU A 153 17.02 2.06 20.79
N THR A 154 18.29 2.42 20.61
CA THR A 154 18.64 3.69 19.99
C THR A 154 18.52 3.61 18.48
N LEU A 155 18.38 4.74 17.78
CA LEU A 155 18.41 4.76 16.30
C LEU A 155 19.72 4.15 15.77
N ALA A 156 20.85 4.41 16.42
CA ALA A 156 22.13 3.82 16.05
C ALA A 156 22.13 2.30 16.17
N GLN A 157 21.56 1.74 17.26
CA GLN A 157 21.43 0.28 17.42
C GLN A 157 20.50 -0.32 16.34
N ILE A 158 19.37 0.33 16.06
CA ILE A 158 18.46 -0.13 15.00
C ILE A 158 19.17 -0.11 13.64
N SER A 159 19.90 0.96 13.35
CA SER A 159 20.72 1.06 12.14
C SER A 159 21.74 -0.08 12.04
N ASP A 160 22.51 -0.35 13.11
CA ASP A 160 23.51 -1.40 13.12
C ASP A 160 22.90 -2.82 13.03
N ILE A 161 21.72 -3.03 13.59
CA ILE A 161 20.97 -4.28 13.43
C ILE A 161 20.58 -4.48 11.97
N TYR A 162 19.97 -3.50 11.33
CA TYR A 162 19.53 -3.63 9.93
C TYR A 162 20.69 -3.63 8.91
N GLN A 163 21.88 -3.18 9.31
CA GLN A 163 23.11 -3.35 8.54
C GLN A 163 23.76 -4.73 8.74
N GLY A 164 23.27 -5.55 9.68
CA GLY A 164 23.84 -6.85 10.01
C GLY A 164 25.12 -6.79 10.88
N LYS A 165 25.42 -5.65 11.52
CA LYS A 165 26.53 -5.52 12.48
C LYS A 165 26.16 -6.10 13.84
N ILE A 166 24.89 -5.95 14.24
CA ILE A 166 24.28 -6.57 15.41
C ILE A 166 23.35 -7.66 14.90
N THR A 167 23.66 -8.92 15.20
CA THR A 167 22.95 -10.08 14.65
C THR A 167 22.32 -10.97 15.73
N ASN A 168 22.57 -10.68 17.00
CA ASN A 168 22.08 -11.45 18.11
C ASN A 168 21.46 -10.53 19.18
N TRP A 169 20.28 -10.91 19.67
CA TRP A 169 19.55 -10.13 20.65
C TRP A 169 20.35 -9.85 21.94
N ARG A 170 21.25 -10.75 22.37
CA ARG A 170 22.10 -10.53 23.55
C ARG A 170 22.99 -9.29 23.44
N GLN A 171 23.34 -8.86 22.22
CA GLN A 171 24.17 -7.67 22.00
C GLN A 171 23.45 -6.35 22.37
N VAL A 172 22.12 -6.43 22.53
CA VAL A 172 21.26 -5.30 22.90
C VAL A 172 20.41 -5.59 24.13
N GLY A 173 20.89 -6.50 25.00
CA GLY A 173 20.24 -6.80 26.29
C GLY A 173 19.11 -7.82 26.23
N GLY A 174 18.97 -8.53 25.13
CA GLY A 174 18.03 -9.64 24.96
C GLY A 174 18.64 -11.01 25.26
N GLU A 175 17.92 -12.05 24.89
CA GLU A 175 18.37 -13.45 25.02
C GLU A 175 19.42 -13.80 23.95
N ASP A 176 20.16 -14.90 24.17
CA ASP A 176 21.13 -15.42 23.21
C ASP A 176 20.42 -16.12 22.03
N ARG A 177 19.87 -15.32 21.13
CA ARG A 177 19.13 -15.75 19.94
C ARG A 177 19.46 -14.87 18.75
N PRO A 178 19.48 -15.40 17.51
CA PRO A 178 19.68 -14.60 16.32
C PRO A 178 18.53 -13.60 16.13
N ILE A 179 18.83 -12.48 15.50
CA ILE A 179 17.81 -11.52 15.07
C ILE A 179 17.38 -11.87 13.64
N VAL A 180 16.07 -12.04 13.42
CA VAL A 180 15.47 -12.20 12.10
C VAL A 180 14.95 -10.83 11.65
N LEU A 181 15.56 -10.28 10.61
CA LEU A 181 15.27 -8.94 10.10
C LEU A 181 14.10 -8.97 9.12
N LEU A 182 13.06 -8.20 9.40
CA LEU A 182 11.92 -8.01 8.51
C LEU A 182 11.92 -6.58 7.98
N SER A 183 11.76 -6.43 6.69
CA SER A 183 11.60 -5.15 6.01
C SER A 183 10.49 -5.22 4.99
N ARG A 184 10.18 -4.11 4.35
CA ARG A 184 9.25 -4.04 3.24
C ARG A 184 9.98 -4.17 1.90
N GLU A 185 9.27 -4.49 0.84
CA GLU A 185 9.80 -4.44 -0.52
C GLU A 185 10.22 -3.01 -0.91
N SER A 186 11.15 -2.88 -1.86
CA SER A 186 11.80 -1.61 -2.23
C SER A 186 10.85 -0.56 -2.85
N ASN A 187 9.69 -0.97 -3.39
CA ASN A 187 8.63 -0.09 -3.86
C ASN A 187 7.79 0.53 -2.71
N SER A 188 7.93 0.00 -1.48
CA SER A 188 7.28 0.54 -0.29
C SER A 188 7.85 1.90 0.11
N GLY A 189 6.96 2.88 0.35
CA GLY A 189 7.38 4.16 0.92
C GLY A 189 7.94 4.02 2.32
N THR A 190 7.49 3.01 3.09
CA THR A 190 8.00 2.72 4.44
C THR A 190 9.43 2.19 4.36
N TYR A 191 9.72 1.31 3.39
CA TYR A 191 11.10 0.87 3.13
C TYR A 191 12.02 2.06 2.85
N VAL A 192 11.64 2.92 1.90
CA VAL A 192 12.46 4.07 1.51
C VAL A 192 12.68 5.02 2.70
N TYR A 193 11.61 5.36 3.42
CA TYR A 193 11.71 6.24 4.57
C TYR A 193 12.60 5.65 5.68
N PHE A 194 12.44 4.36 5.98
CA PHE A 194 13.24 3.67 7.01
C PHE A 194 14.72 3.58 6.59
N LEU A 195 14.98 3.26 5.34
CA LEU A 195 16.34 3.26 4.78
C LEU A 195 17.04 4.61 4.96
N GLU A 196 16.35 5.69 4.61
CA GLU A 196 16.94 7.04 4.62
C GLU A 196 17.06 7.62 6.04
N ASN A 197 16.02 7.47 6.86
CA ASN A 197 15.95 8.18 8.14
C ASN A 197 16.39 7.35 9.35
N VAL A 198 16.30 6.01 9.26
CA VAL A 198 16.67 5.12 10.35
C VAL A 198 17.98 4.40 10.06
N LEU A 199 18.09 3.68 8.93
CA LEU A 199 19.30 2.94 8.62
C LEU A 199 20.46 3.88 8.30
N ARG A 200 20.21 4.95 7.52
CA ARG A 200 21.20 5.96 7.14
C ARG A 200 21.26 7.15 8.11
N LEU A 201 20.43 7.15 9.14
CA LEU A 201 20.35 8.22 10.14
C LEU A 201 20.15 9.62 9.53
N GLY A 202 19.37 9.71 8.42
CA GLY A 202 19.13 10.96 7.70
C GLY A 202 20.30 11.47 6.86
N GLN A 203 21.40 10.71 6.77
CA GLN A 203 22.60 11.12 6.04
C GLN A 203 22.64 10.54 4.62
N LYS A 204 23.24 11.25 3.67
CA LYS A 204 23.56 10.70 2.35
C LYS A 204 24.63 9.63 2.50
N SER A 205 24.29 8.39 2.22
CA SER A 205 25.21 7.26 2.25
C SER A 205 24.72 6.13 1.33
N ASP A 206 25.64 5.23 0.98
CA ASP A 206 25.35 4.03 0.17
C ASP A 206 25.00 2.80 1.05
N LEU A 207 24.77 3.00 2.36
CA LEU A 207 24.37 1.94 3.25
C LEU A 207 23.03 1.34 2.80
N LEU A 208 22.97 0.01 2.81
CA LEU A 208 21.79 -0.79 2.45
C LEU A 208 21.44 -1.71 3.61
N PHE A 209 20.23 -2.25 3.56
CA PHE A 209 19.83 -3.35 4.44
C PHE A 209 20.77 -4.55 4.27
N SER A 210 21.01 -5.28 5.36
CA SER A 210 21.67 -6.58 5.31
C SER A 210 21.01 -7.48 4.27
N PRO A 211 21.80 -8.25 3.49
CA PRO A 211 21.25 -9.21 2.52
C PRO A 211 20.40 -10.32 3.17
N ASP A 212 20.54 -10.53 4.48
CA ASP A 212 19.74 -11.48 5.24
C ASP A 212 18.35 -10.93 5.63
N THR A 213 18.03 -9.69 5.24
CA THR A 213 16.75 -9.06 5.55
C THR A 213 15.64 -9.66 4.69
N LEU A 214 14.58 -10.19 5.33
CA LEU A 214 13.40 -10.72 4.66
C LEU A 214 12.49 -9.56 4.23
N LEU A 215 12.18 -9.50 2.93
CA LEU A 215 11.33 -8.47 2.36
C LEU A 215 9.87 -8.92 2.33
N MET A 216 9.03 -8.22 3.09
CA MET A 216 7.60 -8.52 3.21
C MET A 216 6.77 -7.65 2.26
N PRO A 217 5.77 -8.22 1.57
CA PRO A 217 5.00 -7.48 0.57
C PRO A 217 4.06 -6.44 1.17
N SER A 218 3.63 -6.61 2.42
CA SER A 218 2.63 -5.75 3.07
C SER A 218 2.95 -5.47 4.54
N SER A 219 2.29 -4.48 5.11
CA SER A 219 2.29 -4.19 6.55
C SER A 219 1.75 -5.38 7.35
N GLU A 220 0.65 -6.00 6.89
CA GLU A 220 0.09 -7.21 7.50
C GLU A 220 1.12 -8.37 7.54
N GLY A 221 1.96 -8.49 6.50
CA GLY A 221 3.02 -9.50 6.46
C GLY A 221 4.05 -9.31 7.58
N ILE A 222 4.48 -8.07 7.83
CA ILE A 222 5.37 -7.76 8.98
C ILE A 222 4.69 -8.15 10.28
N SER A 223 3.45 -7.69 10.48
CA SER A 223 2.69 -7.93 11.69
C SER A 223 2.48 -9.44 11.96
N ALA A 224 2.14 -10.21 10.91
CA ALA A 224 1.94 -11.65 11.03
C ALA A 224 3.23 -12.39 11.43
N GLU A 225 4.36 -12.06 10.80
CA GLU A 225 5.64 -12.69 11.09
C GLU A 225 6.14 -12.36 12.50
N VAL A 226 6.04 -11.09 12.92
CA VAL A 226 6.43 -10.65 14.27
C VAL A 226 5.67 -11.41 15.36
N ARG A 227 4.37 -11.66 15.15
CA ARG A 227 3.56 -12.42 16.12
C ARG A 227 4.00 -13.87 16.31
N GLN A 228 4.45 -14.50 15.23
CA GLN A 228 4.78 -15.93 15.22
C GLN A 228 6.25 -16.21 15.48
N ASN A 229 7.15 -15.26 15.21
CA ASN A 229 8.59 -15.46 15.27
C ASN A 229 9.21 -14.72 16.47
N PRO A 230 9.60 -15.42 17.54
CA PRO A 230 10.23 -14.81 18.72
C PRO A 230 11.55 -14.08 18.43
N ASN A 231 12.18 -14.36 17.29
CA ASN A 231 13.46 -13.77 16.89
C ASN A 231 13.28 -12.53 16.01
N ALA A 232 12.05 -12.26 15.53
CA ALA A 232 11.79 -11.20 14.56
C ALA A 232 11.99 -9.81 15.13
N LEU A 233 12.56 -8.94 14.31
CA LEU A 233 12.53 -7.49 14.42
C LEU A 233 11.91 -6.95 13.13
N GLY A 234 10.81 -6.21 13.27
CA GLY A 234 10.13 -5.54 12.16
C GLY A 234 9.89 -4.06 12.45
N TYR A 235 9.38 -3.38 11.46
CA TYR A 235 8.90 -2.01 11.60
C TYR A 235 7.65 -1.79 10.76
N ASP A 236 6.68 -1.04 11.29
CA ASP A 236 5.43 -0.77 10.59
C ASP A 236 4.80 0.55 11.04
N GLY A 237 3.81 1.03 10.30
CA GLY A 237 3.00 2.17 10.70
C GLY A 237 2.22 1.87 11.99
N LEU A 238 2.07 2.90 12.84
CA LEU A 238 1.40 2.76 14.14
C LEU A 238 -0.03 2.19 14.03
N GLY A 239 -0.74 2.51 12.94
CA GLY A 239 -2.08 1.96 12.66
C GLY A 239 -2.14 0.45 12.40
N TYR A 240 -1.00 -0.23 12.26
CA TYR A 240 -0.92 -1.70 12.11
C TYR A 240 -0.46 -2.41 13.37
N VAL A 241 -0.14 -1.68 14.42
CA VAL A 241 0.29 -2.26 15.69
C VAL A 241 -0.92 -2.77 16.45
N THR A 242 -0.88 -4.06 16.78
CA THR A 242 -1.93 -4.75 17.54
C THR A 242 -1.43 -5.15 18.93
N SER A 243 -2.33 -5.50 19.85
CA SER A 243 -2.00 -5.84 21.25
C SER A 243 -1.15 -7.12 21.40
N ASP A 244 -1.07 -7.93 20.36
CA ASP A 244 -0.27 -9.16 20.28
C ASP A 244 1.13 -8.93 19.67
N GLN A 245 1.55 -7.67 19.57
CA GLN A 245 2.90 -7.25 19.23
C GLN A 245 3.49 -6.41 20.36
N LYS A 246 4.80 -6.44 20.52
CA LYS A 246 5.51 -5.56 21.45
C LYS A 246 6.20 -4.44 20.69
N VAL A 247 5.88 -3.21 21.07
CA VAL A 247 6.53 -2.01 20.54
C VAL A 247 7.76 -1.69 21.36
N ILE A 248 8.89 -1.53 20.67
CA ILE A 248 10.16 -1.07 21.23
C ILE A 248 10.12 0.46 21.39
N ALA A 249 10.53 0.98 22.53
CA ALA A 249 10.78 2.41 22.68
C ALA A 249 12.07 2.80 21.95
N VAL A 250 12.06 3.93 21.26
CA VAL A 250 13.20 4.40 20.47
C VAL A 250 13.79 5.65 21.08
N ALA A 251 15.12 5.67 21.27
CA ALA A 251 15.86 6.86 21.63
C ALA A 251 16.62 7.41 20.43
N GLN A 252 16.61 8.75 20.28
CA GLN A 252 17.40 9.43 19.26
C GLN A 252 18.90 9.18 19.47
N ASP A 253 19.33 9.35 20.69
CA ASP A 253 20.73 9.26 21.15
C ASP A 253 20.86 8.28 22.32
N PRO A 254 22.04 7.72 22.61
CA PRO A 254 22.25 6.76 23.70
C PRO A 254 21.84 7.27 25.08
N ASP A 255 22.04 8.56 25.33
CA ASP A 255 21.71 9.21 26.62
C ASP A 255 20.33 9.90 26.61
N GLY A 256 19.61 9.80 25.49
CA GLY A 256 18.29 10.41 25.31
C GLY A 256 17.16 9.58 25.92
N PRO A 257 15.94 10.15 25.99
CA PRO A 257 14.78 9.42 26.45
C PRO A 257 14.37 8.35 25.45
N TYR A 258 14.03 7.17 25.97
CA TYR A 258 13.38 6.11 25.19
C TYR A 258 11.88 6.37 25.08
N VAL A 259 11.41 6.72 23.89
CA VAL A 259 10.03 7.13 23.63
C VAL A 259 9.29 6.05 22.86
N LYS A 260 8.05 5.75 23.24
CA LYS A 260 7.15 4.89 22.46
C LYS A 260 6.34 5.74 21.47
N PRO A 261 6.02 5.22 20.28
CA PRO A 261 5.16 5.93 19.34
C PRO A 261 3.73 6.06 19.90
N SER A 262 3.17 7.24 19.76
CA SER A 262 1.78 7.56 20.08
C SER A 262 1.38 8.83 19.36
N VAL A 263 0.07 9.13 19.32
CA VAL A 263 -0.43 10.42 18.81
C VAL A 263 0.23 11.60 19.55
N ALA A 264 0.36 11.50 20.87
CA ALA A 264 0.99 12.56 21.68
C ALA A 264 2.46 12.77 21.32
N THR A 265 3.25 11.68 21.28
CA THR A 265 4.70 11.76 21.05
C THR A 265 5.08 12.10 19.60
N VAL A 266 4.18 11.88 18.64
CA VAL A 266 4.31 12.39 17.28
C VAL A 266 3.96 13.88 17.22
N ASN A 267 2.94 14.31 17.97
CA ASN A 267 2.50 15.71 17.98
C ASN A 267 3.50 16.65 18.64
N ASP A 268 4.13 16.23 19.72
CA ASP A 268 5.14 17.04 20.43
C ASP A 268 6.56 16.87 19.84
N GLY A 269 6.74 15.95 18.87
CA GLY A 269 8.01 15.70 18.19
C GLY A 269 9.01 14.87 19.00
N SER A 270 8.62 14.28 20.13
CA SER A 270 9.51 13.47 20.97
C SER A 270 9.79 12.09 20.40
N TYR A 271 8.88 11.51 19.56
CA TYR A 271 9.14 10.26 18.87
C TYR A 271 9.96 10.49 17.59
N PRO A 272 11.15 9.89 17.45
CA PRO A 272 12.09 10.27 16.39
C PRO A 272 11.75 9.75 15.00
N VAL A 273 10.83 8.77 14.87
CA VAL A 273 10.54 8.12 13.58
C VAL A 273 9.09 8.37 13.18
N SER A 274 8.81 9.60 12.78
CA SER A 274 7.48 10.02 12.31
C SER A 274 7.52 10.71 10.96
N ARG A 275 6.42 10.61 10.19
CA ARG A 275 6.35 11.11 8.81
C ARG A 275 4.94 11.54 8.44
N PRO A 276 4.77 12.45 7.46
CA PRO A 276 3.50 12.68 6.80
C PRO A 276 3.12 11.51 5.89
N LEU A 277 1.81 11.32 5.71
CA LEU A 277 1.21 10.44 4.73
C LEU A 277 0.49 11.29 3.69
N PHE A 278 0.61 10.92 2.43
CA PHE A 278 0.14 11.75 1.31
C PHE A 278 -0.88 11.03 0.44
N MET A 279 -1.83 11.79 -0.07
CA MET A 279 -2.56 11.51 -1.30
C MET A 279 -2.08 12.48 -2.36
N ILE A 280 -1.70 11.96 -3.54
CA ILE A 280 -1.07 12.73 -4.61
C ILE A 280 -1.98 12.67 -5.83
N THR A 281 -2.22 13.82 -6.46
CA THR A 281 -3.01 13.95 -7.68
C THR A 281 -2.16 14.46 -8.84
N ALA A 282 -2.60 14.23 -10.08
CA ALA A 282 -1.87 14.61 -11.29
C ALA A 282 -1.81 16.16 -11.53
N GLY A 283 -2.58 16.92 -10.77
CA GLY A 283 -2.68 18.37 -10.80
C GLY A 283 -3.70 18.82 -9.76
N GLN A 284 -4.20 20.05 -9.85
CA GLN A 284 -5.28 20.51 -8.97
C GLN A 284 -6.51 19.61 -9.15
N PRO A 285 -6.98 18.92 -8.08
CA PRO A 285 -8.13 18.07 -8.19
C PRO A 285 -9.40 18.89 -8.44
N THR A 286 -10.31 18.32 -9.22
CA THR A 286 -11.62 18.90 -9.53
C THR A 286 -12.72 17.85 -9.34
N GLY A 287 -13.99 18.30 -9.30
CA GLY A 287 -15.14 17.39 -9.20
C GLY A 287 -15.03 16.44 -8.01
N GLN A 288 -15.38 15.18 -8.23
CA GLN A 288 -15.52 14.18 -7.18
C GLN A 288 -14.18 13.86 -6.45
N VAL A 289 -13.05 13.93 -7.14
CA VAL A 289 -11.72 13.75 -6.50
C VAL A 289 -11.45 14.88 -5.51
N LYS A 290 -11.76 16.13 -5.91
CA LYS A 290 -11.62 17.27 -5.00
C LYS A 290 -12.55 17.15 -3.81
N ASP A 291 -13.82 16.83 -4.03
CA ASP A 291 -14.83 16.72 -2.98
C ASP A 291 -14.45 15.63 -1.96
N TYR A 292 -13.92 14.51 -2.45
CA TYR A 292 -13.42 13.41 -1.60
C TYR A 292 -12.20 13.81 -0.77
N LEU A 293 -11.22 14.49 -1.38
CA LEU A 293 -10.04 14.97 -0.65
C LEU A 293 -10.41 16.05 0.37
N ASP A 294 -11.30 16.98 0.02
CA ASP A 294 -11.78 17.99 0.95
C ASP A 294 -12.51 17.38 2.15
N TRP A 295 -13.27 16.30 1.94
CA TRP A 295 -13.94 15.57 2.99
C TRP A 295 -12.93 14.83 3.87
N ILE A 296 -11.91 14.17 3.30
CA ILE A 296 -10.82 13.50 4.04
C ILE A 296 -10.13 14.50 4.97
N LEU A 297 -9.81 15.69 4.47
CA LEU A 297 -9.09 16.74 5.22
C LEU A 297 -9.92 17.38 6.34
N ARG A 298 -11.23 17.15 6.38
CA ARG A 298 -12.14 17.68 7.40
C ARG A 298 -12.79 16.55 8.21
N ASP A 299 -13.80 15.94 7.66
CA ASP A 299 -14.65 14.96 8.36
C ASP A 299 -13.97 13.60 8.47
N GLY A 300 -13.13 13.25 7.50
CA GLY A 300 -12.34 12.02 7.46
C GLY A 300 -11.26 11.93 8.52
N GLN A 301 -10.89 13.07 9.17
CA GLN A 301 -9.85 13.08 10.20
C GLN A 301 -10.24 12.30 11.47
N ALA A 302 -11.52 12.12 11.73
CA ALA A 302 -12.00 11.28 12.84
C ALA A 302 -11.53 9.81 12.67
N LEU A 303 -11.55 9.28 11.43
CA LEU A 303 -11.09 7.92 11.12
C LEU A 303 -9.57 7.76 11.27
N VAL A 304 -8.81 8.84 11.08
CA VAL A 304 -7.34 8.83 11.31
C VAL A 304 -7.03 8.44 12.75
N VAL A 305 -7.74 9.05 13.71
CA VAL A 305 -7.58 8.75 15.15
C VAL A 305 -8.09 7.35 15.48
N GLU A 306 -9.26 6.99 14.95
CA GLU A 306 -9.91 5.69 15.18
C GLU A 306 -9.00 4.52 14.77
N LEU A 307 -8.25 4.67 13.67
CA LEU A 307 -7.35 3.66 13.13
C LEU A 307 -5.90 3.77 13.64
N GLY A 308 -5.65 4.58 14.69
CA GLY A 308 -4.35 4.67 15.34
C GLY A 308 -3.30 5.51 14.60
N PHE A 309 -3.70 6.23 13.56
CA PHE A 309 -2.85 7.22 12.90
C PHE A 309 -2.92 8.59 13.62
N VAL A 310 -2.06 9.51 13.22
CA VAL A 310 -1.99 10.84 13.83
C VAL A 310 -2.69 11.85 12.90
N PRO A 311 -3.76 12.52 13.37
CA PRO A 311 -4.51 13.45 12.55
C PRO A 311 -3.69 14.71 12.22
N LEU A 312 -4.10 15.39 11.16
CA LEU A 312 -3.69 16.76 10.90
C LEU A 312 -4.33 17.68 11.98
N ARG A 313 -3.61 18.68 12.38
CA ARG A 313 -4.12 19.64 13.36
C ARG A 313 -5.23 20.50 12.79
#